data_307201e50b84e94b9f0c95beb1c509aa
#
_entry.id   307201e50b84e94b9f0c95beb1c509aa
#
_cell.length_a   1.000
_cell.length_b   1.000
_cell.length_c   1.000
_cell.angle_alpha   90.00
_cell.angle_beta   90.00
_cell.angle_gamma   90.00
#
_symmetry.space_group_name_H-M   'P 1'
#
loop_
_entity.id
_entity.type
_entity.pdbx_description
1 polymer ?
#
loop_
_entity_poly.entity_id
_entity_poly.type
_entity_poly.pdbx_seq_one_letter_code
_entity_poly.pdbx_strand_id
1 'polypeptide(L)'
;MHFKIPESVLVVIYTPELDVLLIERADRPGFWQSVTGSLDAPDEPLADTAARELREETGIVADGQAIALRDWCLSNIYEIYPVWRHRYAPGVTHNTEHVFGVCVPRGTPVSLSAREHLQYIWLPYVEAADRCFSSSNAEAILQLPHRVR
;
A
#
# COMPACT_ATOMS: atom_id res chain seq x y z
N MET A 1 22.26 -1.14 -14.06
CA MET A 1 21.44 -0.28 -13.20
C MET A 1 20.03 -0.82 -13.13
N HIS A 2 19.48 -0.88 -11.93
CA HIS A 2 18.20 -1.54 -11.70
C HIS A 2 17.10 -0.48 -11.47
N PHE A 3 16.19 -0.36 -12.43
CA PHE A 3 15.07 0.59 -12.33
C PHE A 3 13.82 -0.09 -11.77
N LYS A 4 13.00 0.68 -11.07
CA LYS A 4 11.69 0.21 -10.63
C LYS A 4 10.78 -0.01 -11.84
N ILE A 5 9.97 -1.05 -11.75
CA ILE A 5 8.92 -1.32 -12.74
C ILE A 5 7.76 -0.35 -12.47
N PRO A 6 7.23 0.35 -13.48
CA PRO A 6 6.13 1.31 -13.28
C PRO A 6 4.77 0.61 -13.18
N GLU A 7 4.73 -0.44 -12.37
CA GLU A 7 3.54 -1.17 -12.01
C GLU A 7 3.70 -1.60 -10.56
N SER A 8 2.68 -1.31 -9.75
CA SER A 8 2.77 -1.48 -8.30
C SER A 8 1.45 -1.95 -7.71
N VAL A 9 1.51 -2.29 -6.43
CA VAL A 9 0.33 -2.61 -5.63
C VAL A 9 0.18 -1.59 -4.53
N LEU A 10 -1.06 -1.38 -4.10
CA LEU A 10 -1.43 -0.62 -2.91
C LEU A 10 -2.24 -1.56 -2.04
N VAL A 11 -1.83 -1.77 -0.80
CA VAL A 11 -2.52 -2.69 0.11
C VAL A 11 -3.12 -1.90 1.26
N VAL A 12 -4.44 -1.82 1.28
CA VAL A 12 -5.18 -1.18 2.37
C VAL A 12 -5.38 -2.21 3.48
N ILE A 13 -4.80 -1.93 4.65
CA ILE A 13 -4.85 -2.81 5.83
C ILE A 13 -5.86 -2.23 6.80
N TYR A 14 -6.87 -3.01 7.15
CA TYR A 14 -7.95 -2.52 8.01
C TYR A 14 -8.42 -3.59 8.97
N THR A 15 -9.07 -3.14 10.04
CA THR A 15 -9.70 -4.03 11.03
C THR A 15 -11.20 -4.14 10.75
N PRO A 16 -11.89 -5.12 11.39
CA PRO A 16 -13.36 -5.21 11.28
C PRO A 16 -14.07 -3.93 11.68
N GLU A 17 -13.47 -3.11 12.55
CA GLU A 17 -14.04 -1.82 12.99
C GLU A 17 -13.71 -0.68 12.01
N LEU A 18 -13.04 -0.97 10.91
CA LEU A 18 -12.60 -0.01 9.90
C LEU A 18 -11.57 1.01 10.40
N ASP A 19 -10.71 0.58 11.30
CA ASP A 19 -9.48 1.29 11.56
C ASP A 19 -8.46 0.88 10.50
N VAL A 20 -7.71 1.83 9.97
CA VAL A 20 -6.80 1.64 8.86
C VAL A 20 -5.38 1.92 9.30
N LEU A 21 -4.46 1.05 8.89
CA LEU A 21 -3.03 1.23 9.15
C LEU A 21 -2.42 2.16 8.11
N LEU A 22 -1.76 3.19 8.58
CA LEU A 22 -0.91 4.03 7.75
C LEU A 22 0.52 4.00 8.25
N ILE A 23 1.46 4.13 7.33
CA ILE A 23 2.89 4.17 7.60
C ILE A 23 3.48 5.46 7.05
N GLU A 24 4.46 6.01 7.76
CA GLU A 24 5.10 7.27 7.37
C GLU A 24 6.39 6.97 6.62
N ARG A 25 6.57 7.62 5.45
CA ARG A 25 7.75 7.41 4.61
C ARG A 25 9.00 8.02 5.25
N ALA A 26 10.08 7.25 5.27
CA ALA A 26 11.36 7.75 5.76
C ALA A 26 12.01 8.75 4.79
N ASP A 27 11.79 8.57 3.47
CA ASP A 27 12.34 9.46 2.45
C ASP A 27 11.57 10.78 2.32
N ARG A 28 10.36 10.85 2.87
CA ARG A 28 9.52 12.06 2.89
C ARG A 28 8.73 12.10 4.19
N PRO A 29 9.36 12.53 5.30
CA PRO A 29 8.65 12.63 6.58
C PRO A 29 7.39 13.49 6.47
N GLY A 30 6.32 13.05 7.12
CA GLY A 30 5.01 13.67 7.02
C GLY A 30 4.14 13.08 5.91
N PHE A 31 4.69 12.25 5.01
CA PHE A 31 3.93 11.58 3.98
C PHE A 31 3.47 10.21 4.48
N TRP A 32 2.17 10.10 4.71
CA TRP A 32 1.52 8.88 5.21
C TRP A 32 0.82 8.14 4.08
N GLN A 33 0.85 6.83 4.13
CA GLN A 33 0.31 5.97 3.07
C GLN A 33 -0.02 4.58 3.60
N SER A 34 -0.84 3.84 2.83
CA SER A 34 -0.96 2.40 2.97
C SER A 34 0.32 1.72 2.45
N VAL A 35 0.42 0.40 2.59
CA VAL A 35 1.55 -0.35 2.02
C VAL A 35 1.53 -0.23 0.50
N THR A 36 2.69 0.05 -0.08
CA THR A 36 2.82 0.13 -1.53
C THR A 36 4.19 -0.39 -1.97
N GLY A 37 4.26 -0.95 -3.15
CA GLY A 37 5.52 -1.40 -3.72
C GLY A 37 5.38 -1.87 -5.15
N SER A 38 6.49 -1.78 -5.89
CA SER A 38 6.54 -2.18 -7.29
C SER A 38 6.75 -3.69 -7.44
N LEU A 39 6.34 -4.23 -8.59
CA LEU A 39 6.67 -5.59 -8.97
C LEU A 39 8.19 -5.76 -8.98
N ASP A 40 8.67 -6.94 -8.57
CA ASP A 40 10.09 -7.29 -8.63
C ASP A 40 10.50 -7.72 -10.03
N ALA A 41 9.55 -8.25 -10.80
CA ALA A 41 9.76 -8.69 -12.16
C ALA A 41 8.50 -8.41 -12.98
N PRO A 42 8.60 -8.22 -14.31
CA PRO A 42 7.43 -7.91 -15.14
C PRO A 42 6.32 -8.97 -15.09
N ASP A 43 6.69 -10.22 -14.80
CA ASP A 43 5.75 -11.35 -14.74
C ASP A 43 5.37 -11.75 -13.31
N GLU A 44 5.78 -10.98 -12.29
CA GLU A 44 5.38 -11.29 -10.92
C GLU A 44 3.85 -11.15 -10.80
N PRO A 45 3.13 -12.19 -10.32
CA PRO A 45 1.68 -12.06 -10.10
C PRO A 45 1.37 -10.96 -9.08
N LEU A 46 0.34 -10.18 -9.33
CA LEU A 46 -0.03 -9.06 -8.46
C LEU A 46 -0.29 -9.49 -7.02
N ALA A 47 -0.95 -10.63 -6.83
CA ALA A 47 -1.22 -11.14 -5.49
C ALA A 47 0.08 -11.48 -4.74
N ASP A 48 1.09 -11.99 -5.45
CA ASP A 48 2.40 -12.29 -4.85
C ASP A 48 3.13 -11.00 -4.49
N THR A 49 3.06 -9.99 -5.34
CA THR A 49 3.63 -8.67 -5.06
C THR A 49 2.99 -8.09 -3.79
N ALA A 50 1.66 -8.14 -3.70
CA ALA A 50 0.93 -7.61 -2.56
C ALA A 50 1.30 -8.35 -1.27
N ALA A 51 1.36 -9.67 -1.29
CA ALA A 51 1.72 -10.48 -0.12
C ALA A 51 3.17 -10.20 0.32
N ARG A 52 4.08 -10.07 -0.64
CA ARG A 52 5.49 -9.79 -0.37
C ARG A 52 5.66 -8.41 0.27
N GLU A 53 5.07 -7.39 -0.32
CA GLU A 53 5.17 -6.02 0.20
C GLU A 53 4.52 -5.88 1.57
N LEU A 54 3.37 -6.52 1.78
CA LEU A 54 2.71 -6.55 3.08
C LEU A 54 3.65 -7.09 4.16
N ARG A 55 4.28 -8.21 3.89
CA ARG A 55 5.21 -8.83 4.84
C ARG A 55 6.47 -7.99 5.04
N GLU A 56 7.05 -7.47 3.96
CA GLU A 56 8.29 -6.69 4.05
C GLU A 56 8.08 -5.40 4.84
N GLU A 57 6.97 -4.73 4.63
CA GLU A 57 6.74 -3.40 5.23
C GLU A 57 6.08 -3.45 6.60
N THR A 58 5.35 -4.50 6.95
CA THR A 58 4.61 -4.58 8.21
C THR A 58 4.83 -5.84 9.02
N GLY A 59 5.43 -6.87 8.43
CA GLY A 59 5.56 -8.18 9.07
C GLY A 59 4.27 -9.00 9.04
N ILE A 60 3.18 -8.48 8.50
CA ILE A 60 1.91 -9.21 8.43
C ILE A 60 1.98 -10.23 7.31
N VAL A 61 1.62 -11.48 7.62
CA VAL A 61 1.62 -12.58 6.66
C VAL A 61 0.17 -12.90 6.26
N ALA A 62 -0.13 -12.78 4.97
CA ALA A 62 -1.41 -13.20 4.43
C ALA A 62 -1.36 -14.72 4.19
N ASP A 63 -1.97 -15.48 5.09
CA ASP A 63 -1.95 -16.95 5.04
C ASP A 63 -3.09 -17.55 4.21
N GLY A 64 -3.99 -16.71 3.71
CA GLY A 64 -5.14 -17.15 2.91
C GLY A 64 -6.29 -17.69 3.74
N GLN A 65 -6.17 -17.73 5.05
CA GLN A 65 -7.20 -18.22 5.97
C GLN A 65 -7.67 -17.12 6.90
N ALA A 66 -6.97 -16.93 8.04
CA ALA A 66 -7.32 -15.89 8.99
C ALA A 66 -7.03 -14.48 8.42
N ILE A 67 -5.98 -14.36 7.61
CA ILE A 67 -5.58 -13.11 6.96
C ILE A 67 -5.49 -13.37 5.46
N ALA A 68 -6.47 -12.87 4.70
CA ALA A 68 -6.56 -13.11 3.28
C ALA A 68 -6.52 -11.77 2.52
N LEU A 69 -5.58 -11.68 1.57
CA LEU A 69 -5.54 -10.57 0.63
C LEU A 69 -6.69 -10.70 -0.37
N ARG A 70 -7.34 -9.59 -0.66
CA ARG A 70 -8.39 -9.53 -1.67
C ARG A 70 -8.01 -8.51 -2.73
N ASP A 71 -8.05 -8.93 -3.99
CA ASP A 71 -7.88 -8.04 -5.12
C ASP A 71 -9.19 -7.26 -5.30
N TRP A 72 -9.12 -5.94 -5.21
CA TRP A 72 -10.31 -5.10 -5.36
C TRP A 72 -10.68 -4.85 -6.82
N CYS A 73 -9.88 -5.37 -7.75
CA CYS A 73 -10.08 -5.16 -9.19
C CYS A 73 -10.20 -3.67 -9.53
N LEU A 74 -9.41 -2.88 -8.83
CA LEU A 74 -9.35 -1.43 -8.98
C LEU A 74 -7.90 -1.06 -9.29
N SER A 75 -7.72 -0.27 -10.34
CA SER A 75 -6.39 0.23 -10.67
C SER A 75 -6.44 1.72 -10.94
N ASN A 76 -5.32 2.39 -10.68
CA ASN A 76 -5.15 3.81 -10.92
C ASN A 76 -3.88 4.02 -11.72
N ILE A 77 -3.92 4.94 -12.67
CA ILE A 77 -2.72 5.38 -13.38
C ILE A 77 -2.49 6.82 -12.93
N TYR A 78 -1.30 7.08 -12.40
CA TYR A 78 -0.99 8.43 -11.92
C TYR A 78 0.41 8.84 -12.35
N GLU A 79 0.61 10.16 -12.41
CA GLU A 79 1.91 10.73 -12.71
C GLU A 79 2.83 10.57 -11.51
N ILE A 80 4.03 10.04 -11.76
CA ILE A 80 5.03 9.84 -10.72
C ILE A 80 5.53 11.22 -10.26
N TYR A 81 5.58 11.44 -8.95
CA TYR A 81 6.14 12.67 -8.38
C TYR A 81 7.56 12.90 -8.92
N PRO A 82 7.90 14.11 -9.38
CA PRO A 82 9.21 14.37 -9.94
C PRO A 82 10.37 13.94 -9.05
N VAL A 83 10.20 14.05 -7.73
CA VAL A 83 11.23 13.69 -6.74
C VAL A 83 11.58 12.19 -6.78
N TRP A 84 10.68 11.35 -7.30
CA TRP A 84 10.89 9.91 -7.36
C TRP A 84 11.13 9.36 -8.78
N ARG A 85 11.05 10.20 -9.82
CA ARG A 85 11.21 9.74 -11.21
C ARG A 85 12.56 9.13 -11.50
N HIS A 86 13.60 9.54 -10.76
CA HIS A 86 14.95 8.99 -10.94
C HIS A 86 15.04 7.50 -10.64
N ARG A 87 14.07 6.93 -9.94
CA ARG A 87 14.02 5.49 -9.62
C ARG A 87 13.57 4.65 -10.82
N TYR A 88 13.06 5.27 -11.87
CA TYR A 88 12.49 4.60 -13.03
C TYR A 88 13.37 4.84 -14.25
N ALA A 89 13.17 4.01 -15.30
CA ALA A 89 13.89 4.19 -16.56
C ALA A 89 13.59 5.57 -17.16
N PRO A 90 14.55 6.16 -17.90
CA PRO A 90 14.32 7.44 -18.57
C PRO A 90 13.07 7.39 -19.45
N GLY A 91 12.24 8.44 -19.38
CA GLY A 91 10.99 8.53 -20.13
C GLY A 91 9.77 7.97 -19.42
N VAL A 92 9.95 7.25 -18.31
CA VAL A 92 8.83 6.75 -17.52
C VAL A 92 8.29 7.90 -16.66
N THR A 93 7.02 8.25 -16.86
CA THR A 93 6.37 9.35 -16.14
C THR A 93 5.14 8.91 -15.35
N HIS A 94 4.57 7.75 -15.65
CA HIS A 94 3.33 7.26 -15.02
C HIS A 94 3.52 5.86 -14.45
N ASN A 95 2.79 5.58 -13.37
CA ASN A 95 2.76 4.28 -12.71
C ASN A 95 1.33 3.76 -12.70
N THR A 96 1.17 2.45 -12.91
CA THR A 96 -0.13 1.77 -12.74
C THR A 96 -0.15 1.08 -11.40
N GLU A 97 -1.12 1.45 -10.56
CA GLU A 97 -1.26 0.96 -9.19
C GLU A 97 -2.50 0.08 -9.09
N HIS A 98 -2.33 -1.15 -8.60
CA HIS A 98 -3.43 -2.10 -8.38
C HIS A 98 -3.76 -2.19 -6.90
N VAL A 99 -5.03 -2.08 -6.54
CA VAL A 99 -5.46 -1.96 -5.15
C VAL A 99 -5.91 -3.31 -4.59
N PHE A 100 -5.36 -3.62 -3.42
CA PHE A 100 -5.72 -4.79 -2.62
C PHE A 100 -6.20 -4.34 -1.25
N GLY A 101 -7.00 -5.18 -0.61
CA GLY A 101 -7.38 -4.98 0.78
C GLY A 101 -7.08 -6.22 1.61
N VAL A 102 -6.79 -6.02 2.88
CA VAL A 102 -6.61 -7.12 3.82
C VAL A 102 -7.19 -6.72 5.18
N CYS A 103 -8.10 -7.56 5.69
CA CYS A 103 -8.67 -7.37 7.02
C CYS A 103 -7.84 -8.15 8.02
N VAL A 104 -7.42 -7.47 9.08
CA VAL A 104 -6.64 -8.09 10.15
C VAL A 104 -7.33 -7.88 11.49
N PRO A 105 -7.13 -8.80 12.45
CA PRO A 105 -7.68 -8.60 13.79
C PRO A 105 -7.13 -7.33 14.43
N ARG A 106 -7.97 -6.67 15.24
CA ARG A 106 -7.53 -5.54 16.05
C ARG A 106 -6.36 -5.99 16.95
N GLY A 107 -5.34 -5.15 17.05
CA GLY A 107 -4.15 -5.47 17.84
C GLY A 107 -3.12 -6.32 17.13
N THR A 108 -3.30 -6.55 15.83
CA THR A 108 -2.29 -7.26 15.02
C THR A 108 -0.94 -6.55 15.12
N PRO A 109 0.15 -7.27 15.48
CA PRO A 109 1.47 -6.66 15.60
C PRO A 109 1.97 -6.15 14.25
N VAL A 110 2.63 -4.99 14.28
CA VAL A 110 3.24 -4.37 13.10
C VAL A 110 4.74 -4.21 13.36
N SER A 111 5.54 -4.70 12.43
CA SER A 111 7.00 -4.58 12.47
C SER A 111 7.46 -3.88 11.20
N LEU A 112 7.87 -2.63 11.33
CA LEU A 112 8.24 -1.80 10.17
C LEU A 112 9.66 -2.09 9.70
N SER A 113 9.87 -1.89 8.37
CA SER A 113 11.20 -1.79 7.81
C SER A 113 11.77 -0.41 8.16
N ALA A 114 12.74 -0.36 9.06
CA ALA A 114 13.29 0.91 9.59
C ALA A 114 13.94 1.78 8.51
N ARG A 115 14.35 1.20 7.38
CA ARG A 115 14.94 1.94 6.26
C ARG A 115 13.91 2.73 5.46
N GLU A 116 12.68 2.20 5.41
CA GLU A 116 11.65 2.72 4.51
C GLU A 116 10.58 3.52 5.23
N HIS A 117 10.35 3.20 6.52
CA HIS A 117 9.26 3.81 7.28
C HIS A 117 9.70 4.21 8.66
N LEU A 118 9.22 5.38 9.12
CA LEU A 118 9.57 5.96 10.42
C LEU A 118 8.67 5.44 11.52
N GLN A 119 7.35 5.38 11.27
CA GLN A 119 6.37 4.98 12.27
C GLN A 119 5.06 4.60 11.58
N TYR A 120 4.16 4.01 12.36
CA TYR A 120 2.83 3.66 11.88
C TYR A 120 1.77 4.21 12.82
N ILE A 121 0.54 4.29 12.31
CA ILE A 121 -0.62 4.71 13.09
C ILE A 121 -1.87 3.99 12.60
N TRP A 122 -2.76 3.65 13.53
CA TRP A 122 -4.10 3.15 13.21
C TRP A 122 -5.08 4.30 13.37
N LEU A 123 -5.88 4.58 12.35
CA LEU A 123 -6.87 5.65 12.36
C LEU A 123 -8.20 5.15 11.82
N PRO A 124 -9.35 5.67 12.33
CA PRO A 124 -10.63 5.44 11.67
C PRO A 124 -10.51 5.78 10.18
N TYR A 125 -11.20 5.04 9.33
CA TYR A 125 -10.96 5.09 7.89
C TYR A 125 -11.09 6.49 7.29
N VAL A 126 -12.04 7.30 7.75
CA VAL A 126 -12.20 8.67 7.23
C VAL A 126 -10.99 9.53 7.59
N GLU A 127 -10.51 9.43 8.83
CA GLU A 127 -9.31 10.17 9.27
C GLU A 127 -8.06 9.66 8.55
N ALA A 128 -7.99 8.34 8.33
CA ALA A 128 -6.88 7.74 7.58
C ALA A 128 -6.84 8.28 6.15
N ALA A 129 -7.98 8.35 5.48
CA ALA A 129 -8.07 8.91 4.14
C ALA A 129 -7.59 10.37 4.10
N ASP A 130 -7.99 11.16 5.08
CA ASP A 130 -7.57 12.56 5.20
C ASP A 130 -6.05 12.69 5.38
N ARG A 131 -5.43 11.74 6.06
CA ARG A 131 -4.01 11.78 6.38
C ARG A 131 -3.13 11.39 5.18
N CYS A 132 -3.65 10.65 4.22
CA CYS A 132 -2.89 10.17 3.08
C CYS A 132 -2.41 11.31 2.19
N PHE A 133 -1.14 11.23 1.75
CA PHE A 133 -0.61 12.22 0.81
C PHE A 133 -1.10 11.95 -0.63
N SER A 134 -1.50 10.72 -0.95
CA SER A 134 -1.95 10.31 -2.28
C SER A 134 -3.47 10.27 -2.35
N SER A 135 -4.06 10.92 -3.36
CA SER A 135 -5.51 10.94 -3.55
C SER A 135 -6.05 9.56 -3.91
N SER A 136 -5.31 8.75 -4.67
CA SER A 136 -5.76 7.39 -5.02
C SER A 136 -5.81 6.51 -3.78
N ASN A 137 -4.86 6.66 -2.86
CA ASN A 137 -4.86 5.95 -1.59
C ASN A 137 -6.06 6.37 -0.73
N ALA A 138 -6.31 7.67 -0.63
CA ALA A 138 -7.45 8.20 0.12
C ALA A 138 -8.77 7.66 -0.42
N GLU A 139 -8.95 7.69 -1.75
CA GLU A 139 -10.17 7.17 -2.39
C GLU A 139 -10.37 5.68 -2.12
N ALA A 140 -9.31 4.89 -2.19
CA ALA A 140 -9.37 3.46 -1.91
C ALA A 140 -9.86 3.22 -0.48
N ILE A 141 -9.30 3.95 0.48
CA ILE A 141 -9.72 3.83 1.90
C ILE A 141 -11.18 4.18 2.08
N LEU A 142 -11.65 5.24 1.42
CA LEU A 142 -13.04 5.68 1.53
C LEU A 142 -14.04 4.67 0.95
N GLN A 143 -13.59 3.72 0.12
CA GLN A 143 -14.43 2.65 -0.40
C GLN A 143 -14.69 1.52 0.59
N LEU A 144 -13.98 1.49 1.73
CA LEU A 144 -14.05 0.36 2.67
C LEU A 144 -15.46 -0.07 3.03
N PRO A 145 -16.42 0.82 3.36
CA PRO A 145 -17.77 0.37 3.69
C PRO A 145 -18.46 -0.40 2.57
N HIS A 146 -18.06 -0.18 1.33
CA HIS A 146 -18.62 -0.88 0.17
C HIS A 146 -17.87 -2.16 -0.17
N ARG A 147 -16.65 -2.32 0.34
CA ARG A 147 -15.79 -3.47 0.04
C ARG A 147 -15.89 -4.60 1.06
N VAL A 148 -16.34 -4.30 2.27
CA VAL A 148 -16.31 -5.23 3.42
C VAL A 148 -17.69 -5.83 3.74
N ARG A 149 -18.47 -6.06 2.76
CA ARG A 149 -19.80 -6.68 2.96
C ARG A 149 -19.72 -8.19 3.08
#